data_dbf59066209d156fa23fa171bf55e238
#
_entry.id   dbf59066209d156fa23fa171bf55e238
#
_cell.length_a   1.000
_cell.length_b   1.000
_cell.length_c   1.000
_cell.angle_alpha   90.00
_cell.angle_beta   90.00
_cell.angle_gamma   90.00
#
_symmetry.space_group_name_H-M   'P 1'
#
loop_
_entity.id
_entity.type
_entity.pdbx_description
1 polymer ?
#
loop_
_entity_poly.entity_id
_entity_poly.type
_entity_poly.pdbx_seq_one_letter_code
_entity_poly.pdbx_strand_id
1 'polypeptide(L)'
;MSQLDSNWSFVDDSKVTPKGFLFAGISAGLKASNKKDLALILAPEGSVFSGMFTQSIVRATCVDICQERIKKTSGFVRAILINSGQANACTGNLGIQHFQIATGKIAELLGIKEEEVLMCSTGVIGVPIQINDLVKNLPNLVSDLKGNNFENAAEAILTTDLTLKKVSIETIIQGRKIKIAGFAKGSGMIYPNMATMLAFLTCDAGIQKEEWDKMIAIAVQKSFNAISVDGETSTNDSFVGINAGEKIEKRFFPIIQQGIDIVCQNLAKNIARDGEGANCLLEVLVQGAKNTDDAIMLAKSICNSALVKTAIHGCDPNWGRIISAAGNSGVKFNLNDVDLYIGNAQILENGKLNKYDPQKVTDYIKSRMKGRYLVDDIVKIMLNLNSGESKGTAWGCDLSKKYVEINSEYTT
;
A
#
# COMPACT_ATOMS: atom_id res chain seq x y z
N MET A 1 -7.82 1.48 21.34
CA MET A 1 -6.37 1.48 21.00
C MET A 1 -5.78 0.17 21.48
N SER A 2 -5.49 -0.77 20.59
CA SER A 2 -4.79 -2.00 20.94
C SER A 2 -3.34 -1.65 21.24
N GLN A 3 -2.83 -1.96 22.43
CA GLN A 3 -1.40 -2.00 22.69
C GLN A 3 -0.79 -2.98 21.70
N LEU A 4 0.12 -2.48 20.85
CA LEU A 4 1.01 -3.33 20.09
C LEU A 4 1.95 -3.99 21.10
N ASP A 5 2.24 -5.31 20.97
CA ASP A 5 3.36 -5.99 21.65
C ASP A 5 4.71 -5.47 21.09
N SER A 6 4.81 -4.15 20.90
CA SER A 6 5.91 -3.46 20.25
C SER A 6 6.25 -2.18 21.00
N ASN A 7 7.47 -1.72 20.81
CA ASN A 7 7.96 -0.44 21.33
C ASN A 7 7.26 0.80 20.70
N TRP A 8 6.29 0.59 19.81
CA TRP A 8 5.61 1.63 19.03
C TRP A 8 4.20 1.88 19.55
N SER A 9 3.77 3.15 19.54
CA SER A 9 2.40 3.58 19.86
C SER A 9 1.79 4.31 18.69
N PHE A 10 0.50 4.09 18.41
CA PHE A 10 -0.23 4.88 17.42
C PHE A 10 -0.39 6.32 17.91
N VAL A 11 -0.26 7.27 16.99
CA VAL A 11 -0.36 8.71 17.27
C VAL A 11 -1.74 9.19 16.86
N ASP A 12 -2.32 10.05 17.69
CA ASP A 12 -3.59 10.74 17.43
C ASP A 12 -3.45 11.77 16.31
N ASP A 13 -4.53 12.03 15.57
CA ASP A 13 -4.59 12.78 14.30
C ASP A 13 -3.94 14.18 14.31
N SER A 14 -3.87 14.83 15.46
CA SER A 14 -3.31 16.19 15.57
C SER A 14 -1.77 16.30 15.56
N LYS A 15 -1.05 15.17 15.69
CA LYS A 15 0.42 15.13 15.86
C LYS A 15 1.11 14.11 14.96
N VAL A 16 0.53 13.85 13.82
CA VAL A 16 0.86 12.73 12.92
C VAL A 16 2.24 12.85 12.27
N THR A 17 2.71 14.08 12.01
CA THR A 17 3.83 14.32 11.09
C THR A 17 5.19 14.11 11.74
N PRO A 18 6.13 13.38 11.12
CA PRO A 18 7.52 13.36 11.52
C PRO A 18 8.18 14.74 11.39
N LYS A 19 9.17 14.99 12.24
CA LYS A 19 9.80 16.30 12.38
C LYS A 19 10.45 16.77 11.07
N GLY A 20 10.13 18.01 10.66
CA GLY A 20 10.74 18.68 9.50
C GLY A 20 10.06 18.39 8.16
N PHE A 21 9.14 17.44 8.09
CA PHE A 21 8.36 17.20 6.89
C PHE A 21 7.19 18.17 6.77
N LEU A 22 6.94 18.66 5.56
CA LEU A 22 5.81 19.52 5.23
C LEU A 22 4.94 18.86 4.15
N PHE A 23 3.65 19.09 4.21
CA PHE A 23 2.66 18.52 3.32
C PHE A 23 1.71 19.62 2.84
N ALA A 24 1.20 19.45 1.62
CA ALA A 24 0.13 20.27 1.07
C ALA A 24 -0.83 19.40 0.26
N GLY A 25 -2.10 19.80 0.19
CA GLY A 25 -3.09 19.11 -0.61
C GLY A 25 -4.25 20.05 -0.95
N ILE A 26 -4.41 20.37 -2.24
CA ILE A 26 -5.41 21.33 -2.74
C ILE A 26 -6.24 20.73 -3.88
N SER A 27 -7.34 21.41 -4.24
CA SER A 27 -8.05 21.21 -5.49
C SER A 27 -7.43 22.12 -6.56
N ALA A 28 -6.93 21.54 -7.63
CA ALA A 28 -6.37 22.25 -8.78
C ALA A 28 -7.27 22.14 -10.03
N GLY A 29 -8.43 21.47 -9.91
CA GLY A 29 -9.38 21.28 -11.00
C GLY A 29 -9.03 20.16 -11.96
N LEU A 30 -8.14 19.23 -11.54
CA LEU A 30 -7.77 18.06 -12.35
C LEU A 30 -8.83 16.96 -12.34
N LYS A 31 -9.73 16.96 -11.34
CA LYS A 31 -10.90 16.08 -11.23
C LYS A 31 -12.20 16.85 -11.46
N ALA A 32 -13.11 16.27 -12.22
CA ALA A 32 -14.45 16.84 -12.41
C ALA A 32 -15.25 16.99 -11.10
N SER A 33 -14.90 16.23 -10.06
CA SER A 33 -15.57 16.25 -8.76
C SER A 33 -15.21 17.46 -7.88
N ASN A 34 -14.27 18.32 -8.28
CA ASN A 34 -13.73 19.43 -7.50
C ASN A 34 -13.13 19.01 -6.11
N LYS A 35 -12.91 17.71 -5.88
CA LYS A 35 -12.17 17.23 -4.71
C LYS A 35 -10.71 17.59 -4.84
N LYS A 36 -9.96 17.54 -3.73
CA LYS A 36 -8.49 17.69 -3.77
C LYS A 36 -7.88 16.69 -4.75
N ASP A 37 -6.91 17.14 -5.55
CA ASP A 37 -6.34 16.39 -6.67
C ASP A 37 -4.86 16.67 -6.91
N LEU A 38 -4.26 17.57 -6.12
CA LEU A 38 -2.86 17.92 -6.20
C LEU A 38 -2.24 17.97 -4.80
N ALA A 39 -1.20 17.17 -4.58
CA ALA A 39 -0.48 17.10 -3.31
C ALA A 39 1.02 17.36 -3.50
N LEU A 40 1.65 17.83 -2.42
CA LEU A 40 3.10 18.04 -2.34
C LEU A 40 3.62 17.57 -0.99
N ILE A 41 4.69 16.77 -1.01
CA ILE A 41 5.49 16.41 0.15
C ILE A 41 6.83 17.13 0.00
N LEU A 42 7.22 17.90 1.02
CA LEU A 42 8.55 18.50 1.10
C LEU A 42 9.29 17.90 2.29
N ALA A 43 10.43 17.29 2.00
CA ALA A 43 11.30 16.69 3.00
C ALA A 43 12.40 17.67 3.46
N PRO A 44 12.92 17.52 4.68
CA PRO A 44 14.07 18.32 5.16
C PRO A 44 15.31 18.13 4.27
N GLU A 45 16.23 19.06 4.34
CA GLU A 45 17.54 18.93 3.69
C GLU A 45 18.30 17.69 4.23
N GLY A 46 19.02 17.00 3.35
CA GLY A 46 19.73 15.77 3.68
C GLY A 46 18.85 14.52 3.80
N SER A 47 17.57 14.61 3.42
CA SER A 47 16.68 13.45 3.39
C SER A 47 17.13 12.40 2.39
N VAL A 48 16.89 11.13 2.73
CA VAL A 48 17.20 9.98 1.90
C VAL A 48 15.91 9.31 1.44
N PHE A 49 15.75 9.16 0.14
CA PHE A 49 14.61 8.54 -0.53
C PHE A 49 14.96 7.14 -1.00
N SER A 50 14.01 6.22 -0.81
CA SER A 50 13.99 4.90 -1.44
C SER A 50 12.66 4.75 -2.16
N GLY A 51 12.70 4.32 -3.42
CA GLY A 51 11.50 4.11 -4.22
C GLY A 51 11.41 2.67 -4.70
N MET A 52 10.22 2.12 -4.63
CA MET A 52 9.89 0.86 -5.27
C MET A 52 8.71 1.10 -6.22
N PHE A 53 8.78 0.56 -7.43
CA PHE A 53 7.89 0.93 -8.53
C PHE A 53 7.38 -0.30 -9.27
N THR A 54 6.27 -0.14 -9.99
CA THR A 54 5.66 -1.21 -10.79
C THR A 54 6.65 -1.89 -11.73
N GLN A 55 6.53 -3.19 -11.84
CA GLN A 55 7.26 -4.00 -12.82
C GLN A 55 6.46 -4.26 -14.10
N SER A 56 5.30 -3.61 -14.25
CA SER A 56 4.53 -3.66 -15.50
C SER A 56 5.42 -3.23 -16.67
N ILE A 57 5.27 -3.88 -17.82
CA ILE A 57 5.94 -3.46 -19.07
C ILE A 57 5.34 -2.13 -19.55
N VAL A 58 4.04 -1.94 -19.34
CA VAL A 58 3.35 -0.67 -19.62
C VAL A 58 3.43 0.21 -18.37
N ARG A 59 4.42 1.08 -18.32
CA ARG A 59 4.64 2.00 -17.19
C ARG A 59 4.28 3.42 -17.56
N ALA A 60 3.79 4.16 -16.56
CA ALA A 60 3.61 5.59 -16.67
C ALA A 60 4.98 6.30 -16.75
N THR A 61 5.06 7.37 -17.54
CA THR A 61 6.28 8.16 -17.70
C THR A 61 6.90 8.60 -16.38
N CYS A 62 6.09 8.97 -15.40
CA CYS A 62 6.55 9.39 -14.08
C CYS A 62 7.30 8.27 -13.33
N VAL A 63 6.97 7.01 -13.55
CA VAL A 63 7.64 5.86 -12.92
C VAL A 63 9.09 5.76 -13.36
N ASP A 64 9.32 5.74 -14.67
CA ASP A 64 10.68 5.61 -15.24
C ASP A 64 11.57 6.80 -14.85
N ILE A 65 11.04 8.03 -14.93
CA ILE A 65 11.80 9.24 -14.59
C ILE A 65 12.11 9.30 -13.08
N CYS A 66 11.16 8.90 -12.21
CA CYS A 66 11.41 8.86 -10.77
C CYS A 66 12.50 7.85 -10.40
N GLN A 67 12.49 6.66 -11.00
CA GLN A 67 13.56 5.67 -10.81
C GLN A 67 14.93 6.23 -11.21
N GLU A 68 15.00 6.87 -12.38
CA GLU A 68 16.23 7.49 -12.87
C GLU A 68 16.72 8.61 -11.94
N ARG A 69 15.82 9.52 -11.50
CA ARG A 69 16.17 10.63 -10.59
C ARG A 69 16.68 10.11 -9.25
N ILE A 70 16.02 9.14 -8.63
CA ILE A 70 16.48 8.52 -7.36
C ILE A 70 17.86 7.91 -7.53
N LYS A 71 18.13 7.21 -8.64
CA LYS A 71 19.43 6.63 -8.93
C LYS A 71 20.50 7.72 -9.17
N LYS A 72 20.20 8.71 -9.99
CA LYS A 72 21.11 9.81 -10.35
C LYS A 72 21.52 10.64 -9.12
N THR A 73 20.58 10.91 -8.23
CA THR A 73 20.80 11.70 -7.01
C THR A 73 21.30 10.87 -5.83
N SER A 74 21.51 9.56 -6.01
CA SER A 74 21.79 8.62 -4.92
C SER A 74 20.74 8.69 -3.79
N GLY A 75 19.48 8.99 -4.15
CA GLY A 75 18.37 9.13 -3.23
C GLY A 75 18.27 10.49 -2.52
N PHE A 76 19.15 11.45 -2.83
CA PHE A 76 19.04 12.81 -2.28
C PHE A 76 18.01 13.61 -3.09
N VAL A 77 16.76 13.48 -2.69
CA VAL A 77 15.58 14.13 -3.26
C VAL A 77 14.96 15.02 -2.18
N ARG A 78 14.18 16.03 -2.55
CA ARG A 78 13.60 17.00 -1.62
C ARG A 78 12.08 17.05 -1.68
N ALA A 79 11.48 16.82 -2.83
CA ALA A 79 10.05 17.00 -2.99
C ALA A 79 9.41 15.88 -3.81
N ILE A 80 8.14 15.59 -3.52
CA ILE A 80 7.27 14.74 -4.34
C ILE A 80 6.01 15.52 -4.66
N LEU A 81 5.79 15.82 -5.94
CA LEU A 81 4.52 16.31 -6.47
C LEU A 81 3.65 15.11 -6.81
N ILE A 82 2.36 15.16 -6.46
CA ILE A 82 1.44 14.05 -6.73
C ILE A 82 0.16 14.63 -7.32
N ASN A 83 -0.24 14.15 -8.50
CA ASN A 83 -1.55 14.47 -9.07
C ASN A 83 -2.48 13.25 -9.10
N SER A 84 -3.77 13.47 -8.94
CA SER A 84 -4.81 12.49 -9.17
C SER A 84 -5.86 13.02 -10.16
N GLY A 85 -6.38 12.09 -11.00
CA GLY A 85 -7.28 12.39 -12.11
C GLY A 85 -6.74 11.87 -13.43
N GLN A 86 -5.46 12.06 -13.73
CA GLN A 86 -4.79 11.55 -14.92
C GLN A 86 -3.53 10.77 -14.52
N ALA A 87 -3.38 9.56 -15.06
CA ALA A 87 -2.28 8.65 -14.73
C ALA A 87 -0.93 9.03 -15.35
N ASN A 88 -0.91 9.88 -16.37
CA ASN A 88 0.27 10.14 -17.21
C ASN A 88 0.88 8.83 -17.77
N ALA A 89 0.04 7.86 -18.04
CA ALA A 89 0.40 6.59 -18.65
C ALA A 89 -0.12 6.53 -20.09
N CYS A 90 0.64 5.93 -21.00
CA CYS A 90 0.35 5.86 -22.44
C CYS A 90 0.20 7.24 -23.11
N THR A 91 0.89 8.26 -22.61
CA THR A 91 0.83 9.65 -23.09
C THR A 91 2.04 10.05 -23.96
N GLY A 92 2.97 9.13 -24.18
CA GLY A 92 4.15 9.33 -25.04
C GLY A 92 5.00 10.53 -24.62
N ASN A 93 5.58 11.23 -25.62
CA ASN A 93 6.44 12.38 -25.39
C ASN A 93 5.76 13.54 -24.66
N LEU A 94 4.44 13.68 -24.82
CA LEU A 94 3.66 14.71 -24.11
C LEU A 94 3.72 14.49 -22.61
N GLY A 95 3.64 13.22 -22.16
CA GLY A 95 3.75 12.87 -20.75
C GLY A 95 5.11 13.23 -20.14
N ILE A 96 6.20 13.09 -20.91
CA ILE A 96 7.55 13.52 -20.51
C ILE A 96 7.61 15.03 -20.35
N GLN A 97 7.09 15.78 -21.34
CA GLN A 97 7.05 17.24 -21.30
C GLN A 97 6.24 17.75 -20.10
N HIS A 98 5.07 17.17 -19.85
CA HIS A 98 4.23 17.57 -18.72
C HIS A 98 4.93 17.29 -17.37
N PHE A 99 5.61 16.15 -17.25
CA PHE A 99 6.42 15.84 -16.08
C PHE A 99 7.50 16.91 -15.84
N GLN A 100 8.29 17.25 -16.89
CA GLN A 100 9.37 18.22 -16.80
C GLN A 100 8.85 19.63 -16.48
N ILE A 101 7.77 20.08 -17.11
CA ILE A 101 7.15 21.38 -16.83
C ILE A 101 6.71 21.46 -15.36
N ALA A 102 6.01 20.44 -14.86
CA ALA A 102 5.49 20.41 -13.50
C ALA A 102 6.62 20.38 -12.45
N THR A 103 7.61 19.48 -12.62
CA THR A 103 8.73 19.35 -11.69
C THR A 103 9.68 20.54 -11.73
N GLY A 104 9.94 21.10 -12.92
CA GLY A 104 10.74 22.31 -13.08
C GLY A 104 10.12 23.52 -12.37
N LYS A 105 8.79 23.69 -12.48
CA LYS A 105 8.09 24.78 -11.80
C LYS A 105 8.09 24.61 -10.27
N ILE A 106 7.93 23.38 -9.74
CA ILE A 106 8.07 23.12 -8.31
C ILE A 106 9.49 23.40 -7.83
N ALA A 107 10.50 22.99 -8.61
CA ALA A 107 11.90 23.26 -8.27
C ALA A 107 12.20 24.75 -8.17
N GLU A 108 11.71 25.56 -9.14
CA GLU A 108 11.79 27.01 -9.13
C GLU A 108 11.15 27.61 -7.87
N LEU A 109 9.92 27.22 -7.55
CA LEU A 109 9.16 27.75 -6.41
C LEU A 109 9.77 27.39 -5.07
N LEU A 110 10.44 26.23 -4.96
CA LEU A 110 11.08 25.77 -3.73
C LEU A 110 12.56 26.16 -3.63
N GLY A 111 13.16 26.70 -4.70
CA GLY A 111 14.58 27.04 -4.74
C GLY A 111 15.51 25.81 -4.66
N ILE A 112 15.10 24.68 -5.25
CA ILE A 112 15.84 23.41 -5.30
C ILE A 112 16.12 22.99 -6.76
N LYS A 113 16.93 21.95 -6.96
CA LYS A 113 17.19 21.44 -8.30
C LYS A 113 16.02 20.62 -8.82
N GLU A 114 15.78 20.64 -10.13
CA GLU A 114 14.70 19.86 -10.75
C GLU A 114 14.85 18.36 -10.51
N GLU A 115 16.06 17.84 -10.52
CA GLU A 115 16.35 16.42 -10.23
C GLU A 115 16.05 15.99 -8.79
N GLU A 116 15.88 16.96 -7.87
CA GLU A 116 15.46 16.73 -6.50
C GLU A 116 13.93 16.68 -6.33
N VAL A 117 13.17 16.80 -7.41
CA VAL A 117 11.70 16.72 -7.41
C VAL A 117 11.25 15.44 -8.10
N LEU A 118 10.50 14.60 -7.42
CA LEU A 118 9.78 13.47 -8.00
C LEU A 118 8.34 13.89 -8.34
N MET A 119 7.70 13.13 -9.22
CA MET A 119 6.28 13.28 -9.49
C MET A 119 5.62 11.91 -9.63
N CYS A 120 4.55 11.69 -8.88
CA CYS A 120 3.70 10.51 -8.99
C CYS A 120 2.32 10.92 -9.49
N SER A 121 1.72 10.10 -10.35
CA SER A 121 0.42 10.37 -10.96
C SER A 121 -0.51 9.17 -10.75
N THR A 122 -1.82 9.42 -10.67
CA THR A 122 -2.84 8.37 -10.64
C THR A 122 -4.13 8.86 -11.28
N GLY A 123 -4.96 7.95 -11.81
CA GLY A 123 -6.23 8.26 -12.45
C GLY A 123 -6.36 7.61 -13.82
N VAL A 124 -7.00 8.29 -14.76
CA VAL A 124 -7.32 7.75 -16.09
C VAL A 124 -6.06 7.54 -16.93
N ILE A 125 -5.93 6.36 -17.55
CA ILE A 125 -4.86 6.00 -18.48
C ILE A 125 -5.17 6.59 -19.86
N GLY A 126 -4.14 7.04 -20.59
CA GLY A 126 -4.27 7.58 -21.96
C GLY A 126 -4.74 9.04 -22.03
N VAL A 127 -5.12 9.64 -20.92
CA VAL A 127 -5.51 11.06 -20.85
C VAL A 127 -4.31 11.90 -20.39
N PRO A 128 -3.90 12.92 -21.17
CA PRO A 128 -2.84 13.83 -20.76
C PRO A 128 -3.22 14.64 -19.51
N ILE A 129 -2.23 14.95 -18.69
CA ILE A 129 -2.43 15.85 -17.54
C ILE A 129 -2.90 17.23 -18.05
N GLN A 130 -3.85 17.82 -17.35
CA GLN A 130 -4.29 19.22 -17.59
C GLN A 130 -3.20 20.17 -17.08
N ILE A 131 -2.08 20.23 -17.82
CA ILE A 131 -0.83 20.85 -17.34
C ILE A 131 -0.98 22.34 -17.02
N ASN A 132 -1.80 23.07 -17.77
CA ASN A 132 -2.01 24.51 -17.53
C ASN A 132 -2.70 24.75 -16.18
N ASP A 133 -3.72 23.97 -15.85
CA ASP A 133 -4.42 24.07 -14.57
C ASP A 133 -3.52 23.60 -13.41
N LEU A 134 -2.76 22.54 -13.61
CA LEU A 134 -1.78 22.08 -12.64
C LEU A 134 -0.76 23.20 -12.33
N VAL A 135 -0.06 23.72 -13.35
CA VAL A 135 1.00 24.73 -13.19
C VAL A 135 0.47 26.02 -12.57
N LYS A 136 -0.72 26.47 -12.97
CA LYS A 136 -1.41 27.66 -12.40
C LYS A 136 -1.60 27.55 -10.89
N ASN A 137 -1.81 26.35 -10.38
CA ASN A 137 -2.09 26.10 -8.96
C ASN A 137 -0.83 25.76 -8.13
N LEU A 138 0.34 25.55 -8.73
CA LEU A 138 1.57 25.23 -7.99
C LEU A 138 1.99 26.30 -6.95
N PRO A 139 1.87 27.63 -7.21
CA PRO A 139 2.17 28.62 -6.20
C PRO A 139 1.28 28.49 -4.94
N ASN A 140 -0.03 28.21 -5.13
CA ASN A 140 -0.95 28.00 -4.03
C ASN A 140 -0.59 26.72 -3.26
N LEU A 141 -0.24 25.63 -3.96
CA LEU A 141 0.19 24.38 -3.36
C LEU A 141 1.44 24.56 -2.48
N VAL A 142 2.43 25.30 -2.96
CA VAL A 142 3.66 25.59 -2.18
C VAL A 142 3.35 26.47 -0.98
N SER A 143 2.47 27.46 -1.10
CA SER A 143 2.07 28.31 0.03
C SER A 143 1.27 27.54 1.10
N ASP A 144 0.64 26.42 0.76
CA ASP A 144 -0.12 25.56 1.68
C ASP A 144 0.79 24.53 2.42
N LEU A 145 2.08 24.48 2.13
CA LEU A 145 3.02 23.55 2.79
C LEU A 145 3.11 23.80 4.30
N LYS A 146 2.59 22.83 5.09
CA LYS A 146 2.61 22.86 6.56
C LYS A 146 2.78 21.46 7.13
N GLY A 147 3.34 21.37 8.34
CA GLY A 147 3.49 20.07 9.03
C GLY A 147 2.16 19.40 9.38
N ASN A 148 1.09 20.15 9.58
CA ASN A 148 -0.24 19.62 9.92
C ASN A 148 -1.15 19.33 8.70
N ASN A 149 -0.68 19.55 7.47
CA ASN A 149 -1.44 19.28 6.25
C ASN A 149 -1.26 17.84 5.70
N PHE A 150 -0.80 16.91 6.52
CA PHE A 150 -0.62 15.50 6.18
C PHE A 150 -1.92 14.87 5.63
N GLU A 151 -3.05 15.14 6.27
CA GLU A 151 -4.36 14.64 5.85
C GLU A 151 -4.80 15.22 4.52
N ASN A 152 -4.58 16.52 4.29
CA ASN A 152 -4.88 17.17 3.01
C ASN A 152 -4.12 16.52 1.84
N ALA A 153 -2.83 16.19 2.05
CA ALA A 153 -2.04 15.48 1.05
C ALA A 153 -2.58 14.07 0.80
N ALA A 154 -2.96 13.34 1.86
CA ALA A 154 -3.54 12.02 1.75
C ALA A 154 -4.90 12.01 1.01
N GLU A 155 -5.76 13.01 1.25
CA GLU A 155 -7.02 13.18 0.52
C GLU A 155 -6.81 13.47 -0.97
N ALA A 156 -5.80 14.28 -1.30
CA ALA A 156 -5.56 14.74 -2.66
C ALA A 156 -5.13 13.62 -3.62
N ILE A 157 -4.65 12.48 -3.10
CA ILE A 157 -4.23 11.36 -3.94
C ILE A 157 -5.32 10.31 -4.19
N LEU A 158 -6.48 10.39 -3.52
CA LEU A 158 -7.56 9.41 -3.65
C LEU A 158 -8.19 9.44 -5.05
N THR A 159 -8.70 8.29 -5.51
CA THR A 159 -9.45 8.16 -6.77
C THR A 159 -10.83 7.54 -6.52
N THR A 160 -10.95 6.21 -6.59
CA THR A 160 -12.17 5.45 -6.28
C THR A 160 -12.25 5.02 -4.82
N ASP A 161 -11.25 5.37 -4.02
CA ASP A 161 -11.15 5.07 -2.60
C ASP A 161 -12.36 5.62 -1.82
N LEU A 162 -12.93 4.79 -0.95
CA LEU A 162 -14.04 5.17 -0.05
C LEU A 162 -13.52 5.71 1.28
N THR A 163 -12.31 5.33 1.67
CA THR A 163 -11.72 5.68 2.97
C THR A 163 -10.34 6.31 2.80
N LEU A 164 -10.02 7.24 3.71
CA LEU A 164 -8.68 7.80 3.82
C LEU A 164 -7.73 6.81 4.51
N LYS A 165 -6.62 6.48 3.86
CA LYS A 165 -5.64 5.50 4.35
C LYS A 165 -4.40 6.22 4.86
N LYS A 166 -4.34 6.41 6.17
CA LYS A 166 -3.22 7.07 6.87
C LYS A 166 -2.87 6.33 8.15
N VAL A 167 -1.60 6.26 8.48
CA VAL A 167 -1.08 5.64 9.71
C VAL A 167 0.09 6.44 10.24
N SER A 168 0.12 6.69 11.53
CA SER A 168 1.27 7.29 12.22
C SER A 168 1.52 6.61 13.54
N ILE A 169 2.80 6.37 13.81
CA ILE A 169 3.29 5.75 15.04
C ILE A 169 4.48 6.51 15.59
N GLU A 170 4.69 6.41 16.89
CA GLU A 170 5.86 7.00 17.54
C GLU A 170 6.49 6.05 18.56
N THR A 171 7.78 6.24 18.81
CA THR A 171 8.55 5.55 19.83
C THR A 171 9.65 6.45 20.37
N ILE A 172 10.37 6.01 21.40
CA ILE A 172 11.55 6.68 21.93
C ILE A 172 12.78 5.83 21.64
N ILE A 173 13.73 6.40 20.88
CA ILE A 173 15.03 5.79 20.57
C ILE A 173 16.13 6.79 20.93
N GLN A 174 17.14 6.35 21.68
CA GLN A 174 18.26 7.20 22.13
C GLN A 174 17.78 8.47 22.87
N GLY A 175 16.71 8.36 23.68
CA GLY A 175 16.11 9.49 24.39
C GLY A 175 15.35 10.49 23.52
N ARG A 176 15.19 10.21 22.23
CA ARG A 176 14.48 11.05 21.25
C ARG A 176 13.19 10.38 20.80
N LYS A 177 12.16 11.20 20.60
CA LYS A 177 10.92 10.78 19.98
C LYS A 177 11.16 10.60 18.48
N ILE A 178 10.92 9.39 17.97
CA ILE A 178 10.95 9.04 16.56
C ILE A 178 9.53 8.76 16.09
N LYS A 179 9.17 9.33 14.95
CA LYS A 179 7.87 9.10 14.29
C LYS A 179 8.06 8.47 12.91
N ILE A 180 7.12 7.59 12.58
CA ILE A 180 6.94 7.08 11.24
C ILE A 180 5.48 7.32 10.86
N ALA A 181 5.26 8.00 9.75
CA ALA A 181 3.93 8.27 9.23
C ALA A 181 3.85 7.93 7.75
N GLY A 182 2.73 7.38 7.33
CA GLY A 182 2.49 7.05 5.93
C GLY A 182 1.03 7.23 5.56
N PHE A 183 0.80 7.48 4.27
CA PHE A 183 -0.51 7.46 3.66
C PHE A 183 -0.45 6.77 2.30
N ALA A 184 -1.58 6.23 1.88
CA ALA A 184 -1.69 5.48 0.65
C ALA A 184 -3.06 5.65 -0.01
N LYS A 185 -3.14 5.33 -1.30
CA LYS A 185 -4.39 5.17 -2.04
C LYS A 185 -4.38 3.86 -2.80
N GLY A 186 -5.56 3.33 -3.04
CA GLY A 186 -5.82 2.15 -3.84
C GLY A 186 -7.13 1.49 -3.43
N SER A 187 -7.93 1.07 -4.42
CA SER A 187 -9.22 0.41 -4.25
C SER A 187 -9.47 -0.60 -5.38
N GLY A 188 -9.24 -0.26 -6.64
CA GLY A 188 -9.24 -1.16 -7.81
C GLY A 188 -7.90 -1.23 -8.50
N MET A 189 -7.74 -2.23 -9.40
CA MET A 189 -6.50 -2.56 -10.09
C MET A 189 -5.38 -2.88 -9.09
N ILE A 190 -5.62 -3.82 -8.14
CA ILE A 190 -4.73 -4.14 -7.02
C ILE A 190 -4.27 -5.60 -7.08
N TYR A 191 -3.09 -5.83 -7.65
CA TYR A 191 -2.30 -7.06 -7.54
C TYR A 191 -0.81 -6.73 -7.59
N PRO A 192 -0.25 -6.23 -6.51
CA PRO A 192 1.12 -5.77 -6.53
C PRO A 192 2.13 -6.92 -6.72
N ASN A 193 2.94 -6.79 -7.77
CA ASN A 193 4.28 -7.34 -7.84
C ASN A 193 5.22 -6.14 -7.94
N MET A 194 5.33 -5.39 -6.81
CA MET A 194 5.56 -3.96 -6.77
C MET A 194 4.55 -3.23 -7.65
N ALA A 195 3.37 -3.23 -7.34
CA ALA A 195 2.39 -2.45 -6.66
C ALA A 195 1.16 -2.07 -7.43
N THR A 196 -0.01 -1.91 -7.18
CA THR A 196 -1.08 -1.06 -7.75
C THR A 196 -1.59 -0.06 -6.72
N MET A 197 -0.73 0.90 -6.36
CA MET A 197 -1.08 1.90 -5.36
C MET A 197 -0.11 3.08 -5.44
N LEU A 198 -0.45 4.19 -4.81
CA LEU A 198 0.53 5.17 -4.38
C LEU A 198 0.62 5.09 -2.87
N ALA A 199 1.83 4.94 -2.35
CA ALA A 199 2.07 5.01 -0.92
C ALA A 199 3.35 5.80 -0.62
N PHE A 200 3.26 6.61 0.41
CA PHE A 200 4.33 7.47 0.87
C PHE A 200 4.55 7.23 2.36
N LEU A 201 5.80 7.02 2.74
CA LEU A 201 6.20 6.81 4.12
C LEU A 201 7.27 7.83 4.48
N THR A 202 7.11 8.51 5.60
CA THR A 202 8.07 9.48 6.16
C THR A 202 8.53 9.05 7.53
N CYS A 203 9.82 9.22 7.82
CA CYS A 203 10.45 8.85 9.09
C CYS A 203 11.47 9.93 9.51
N ASP A 204 11.46 10.37 10.76
CA ASP A 204 12.42 11.36 11.27
C ASP A 204 13.64 10.73 11.96
N ALA A 205 13.97 9.50 11.58
CA ALA A 205 15.21 8.81 11.94
C ALA A 205 16.20 8.82 10.78
N GLY A 206 17.40 9.36 10.95
CA GLY A 206 18.43 9.41 9.90
C GLY A 206 19.09 8.04 9.70
N ILE A 207 18.89 7.45 8.52
CA ILE A 207 19.42 6.15 8.12
C ILE A 207 20.09 6.28 6.75
N GLN A 208 21.25 5.65 6.57
CA GLN A 208 21.99 5.69 5.30
C GLN A 208 21.23 4.96 4.19
N LYS A 209 21.46 5.38 2.94
CA LYS A 209 20.74 4.93 1.74
C LYS A 209 20.66 3.40 1.62
N GLU A 210 21.79 2.73 1.74
CA GLU A 210 21.89 1.28 1.55
C GLU A 210 21.06 0.49 2.58
N GLU A 211 21.04 0.96 3.83
CA GLU A 211 20.25 0.31 4.89
C GLU A 211 18.77 0.69 4.76
N TRP A 212 18.49 1.93 4.37
CA TRP A 212 17.12 2.38 4.12
C TRP A 212 16.47 1.61 2.97
N ASP A 213 17.20 1.39 1.86
CA ASP A 213 16.72 0.59 0.73
C ASP A 213 16.35 -0.85 1.15
N LYS A 214 17.19 -1.49 1.98
CA LYS A 214 16.92 -2.83 2.50
C LYS A 214 15.67 -2.85 3.37
N MET A 215 15.53 -1.87 4.27
CA MET A 215 14.36 -1.77 5.16
C MET A 215 13.07 -1.58 4.38
N ILE A 216 13.07 -0.72 3.36
CA ILE A 216 11.93 -0.47 2.50
C ILE A 216 11.58 -1.73 1.69
N ALA A 217 12.57 -2.41 1.10
CA ALA A 217 12.33 -3.63 0.34
C ALA A 217 11.67 -4.73 1.20
N ILE A 218 12.17 -4.94 2.42
CA ILE A 218 11.61 -5.91 3.37
C ILE A 218 10.16 -5.56 3.72
N ALA A 219 9.90 -4.29 4.03
CA ALA A 219 8.57 -3.86 4.45
C ALA A 219 7.54 -3.98 3.31
N VAL A 220 7.91 -3.60 2.10
CA VAL A 220 7.04 -3.70 0.92
C VAL A 220 6.73 -5.15 0.58
N GLN A 221 7.71 -6.07 0.67
CA GLN A 221 7.49 -7.49 0.42
C GLN A 221 6.45 -8.09 1.37
N LYS A 222 6.46 -7.67 2.65
CA LYS A 222 5.57 -8.17 3.71
C LYS A 222 4.24 -7.39 3.82
N SER A 223 4.01 -6.41 2.97
CA SER A 223 2.84 -5.55 3.03
C SER A 223 2.16 -5.37 1.67
N PHE A 224 2.60 -4.40 0.90
CA PHE A 224 1.98 -4.08 -0.40
C PHE A 224 2.11 -5.22 -1.42
N ASN A 225 3.22 -5.97 -1.45
CA ASN A 225 3.34 -7.15 -2.32
C ASN A 225 2.49 -8.35 -1.85
N ALA A 226 1.91 -8.27 -0.67
CA ALA A 226 1.10 -9.32 -0.07
C ALA A 226 -0.41 -9.01 -0.10
N ILE A 227 -0.86 -8.08 -0.96
CA ILE A 227 -2.31 -7.80 -1.11
C ILE A 227 -2.83 -8.14 -2.50
N SER A 228 -4.15 -8.32 -2.63
CA SER A 228 -4.86 -8.43 -3.91
C SER A 228 -6.31 -7.99 -3.77
N VAL A 229 -6.80 -7.19 -4.72
CA VAL A 229 -8.24 -6.90 -4.89
C VAL A 229 -8.80 -7.65 -6.09
N ASP A 230 -8.21 -7.50 -7.27
CA ASP A 230 -8.76 -8.01 -8.53
C ASP A 230 -7.75 -8.75 -9.42
N GLY A 231 -6.49 -8.82 -9.00
CA GLY A 231 -5.45 -9.54 -9.75
C GLY A 231 -4.78 -8.71 -10.84
N GLU A 232 -5.11 -7.42 -10.97
CA GLU A 232 -4.59 -6.55 -12.02
C GLU A 232 -3.45 -5.64 -11.50
N THR A 233 -2.35 -5.57 -12.26
CA THR A 233 -1.19 -4.72 -11.94
C THR A 233 -1.27 -3.40 -12.69
N SER A 234 -1.12 -2.26 -11.99
CA SER A 234 -1.21 -0.93 -12.58
C SER A 234 0.06 -0.47 -13.29
N THR A 235 -0.11 0.58 -14.08
CA THR A 235 0.96 1.30 -14.79
C THR A 235 1.74 2.29 -13.91
N ASN A 236 1.21 2.65 -12.72
CA ASN A 236 1.67 3.82 -11.94
C ASN A 236 2.21 3.51 -10.56
N ASP A 237 2.16 2.27 -10.14
CA ASP A 237 2.46 1.89 -8.77
C ASP A 237 3.78 2.43 -8.27
N SER A 238 3.71 3.12 -7.16
CA SER A 238 4.88 3.74 -6.55
C SER A 238 4.77 3.72 -5.03
N PHE A 239 5.74 3.11 -4.39
CA PHE A 239 6.01 3.29 -2.97
C PHE A 239 7.26 4.17 -2.83
N VAL A 240 7.18 5.25 -2.08
CA VAL A 240 8.33 6.10 -1.77
C VAL A 240 8.48 6.24 -0.26
N GLY A 241 9.56 5.70 0.27
CA GLY A 241 9.97 5.84 1.67
C GLY A 241 11.03 6.93 1.82
N ILE A 242 10.82 7.84 2.75
CA ILE A 242 11.69 8.99 2.99
C ILE A 242 12.13 8.98 4.45
N ASN A 243 13.42 9.03 4.70
CA ASN A 243 13.94 9.26 6.03
C ASN A 243 14.75 10.56 6.10
N ALA A 244 14.74 11.18 7.28
CA ALA A 244 15.47 12.40 7.57
C ALA A 244 15.86 12.45 9.05
N GLY A 245 16.61 13.47 9.42
CA GLY A 245 16.94 13.74 10.83
C GLY A 245 18.29 13.19 11.27
N GLU A 246 18.49 13.11 12.57
CA GLU A 246 19.76 12.70 13.16
C GLU A 246 19.98 11.19 13.01
N LYS A 247 21.24 10.82 12.79
CA LYS A 247 21.66 9.44 12.60
C LYS A 247 21.27 8.54 13.78
N ILE A 248 20.69 7.38 13.46
CA ILE A 248 20.37 6.32 14.40
C ILE A 248 21.46 5.26 14.41
N GLU A 249 21.85 4.79 15.61
CA GLU A 249 22.78 3.68 15.74
C GLU A 249 22.21 2.37 15.21
N LYS A 250 23.05 1.55 14.55
CA LYS A 250 22.62 0.30 13.89
C LYS A 250 21.90 -0.69 14.82
N ARG A 251 22.24 -0.68 16.14
CA ARG A 251 21.56 -1.56 17.11
C ARG A 251 20.06 -1.32 17.23
N PHE A 252 19.56 -0.13 16.83
CA PHE A 252 18.14 0.22 16.84
C PHE A 252 17.43 -0.02 15.51
N PHE A 253 18.14 -0.43 14.46
CA PHE A 253 17.56 -0.71 13.15
C PHE A 253 16.43 -1.74 13.18
N PRO A 254 16.50 -2.83 13.99
CA PRO A 254 15.37 -3.75 14.12
C PRO A 254 14.09 -3.09 14.65
N ILE A 255 14.21 -2.11 15.56
CA ILE A 255 13.06 -1.35 16.07
C ILE A 255 12.47 -0.47 14.97
N ILE A 256 13.31 0.23 14.20
CA ILE A 256 12.86 1.05 13.07
C ILE A 256 12.19 0.15 12.01
N GLN A 257 12.79 -1.01 11.66
CA GLN A 257 12.19 -1.97 10.72
C GLN A 257 10.80 -2.39 11.18
N GLN A 258 10.64 -2.72 12.46
CA GLN A 258 9.33 -3.07 13.04
C GLN A 258 8.31 -1.92 12.86
N GLY A 259 8.72 -0.67 13.08
CA GLY A 259 7.85 0.49 12.87
C GLY A 259 7.43 0.66 11.42
N ILE A 260 8.38 0.52 10.47
CA ILE A 260 8.09 0.56 9.04
C ILE A 260 7.12 -0.56 8.66
N ASP A 261 7.37 -1.79 9.13
CA ASP A 261 6.50 -2.95 8.86
C ASP A 261 5.07 -2.70 9.38
N ILE A 262 4.92 -2.14 10.58
CA ILE A 262 3.61 -1.80 11.17
C ILE A 262 2.86 -0.80 10.28
N VAL A 263 3.50 0.31 9.89
CA VAL A 263 2.86 1.33 9.04
C VAL A 263 2.48 0.74 7.69
N CYS A 264 3.41 0.06 7.01
CA CYS A 264 3.18 -0.50 5.69
C CYS A 264 2.09 -1.59 5.69
N GLN A 265 2.07 -2.49 6.67
CA GLN A 265 1.04 -3.53 6.78
C GLN A 265 -0.35 -2.95 7.07
N ASN A 266 -0.45 -1.92 7.94
CA ASN A 266 -1.72 -1.28 8.18
C ASN A 266 -2.25 -0.56 6.93
N LEU A 267 -1.41 0.15 6.19
CA LEU A 267 -1.80 0.77 4.92
C LEU A 267 -2.22 -0.28 3.88
N ALA A 268 -1.48 -1.38 3.75
CA ALA A 268 -1.80 -2.46 2.84
C ALA A 268 -3.15 -3.14 3.18
N LYS A 269 -3.42 -3.41 4.46
CA LYS A 269 -4.72 -3.91 4.92
C LYS A 269 -5.86 -2.95 4.60
N ASN A 270 -5.64 -1.65 4.80
CA ASN A 270 -6.63 -0.63 4.45
C ASN A 270 -6.93 -0.62 2.94
N ILE A 271 -5.91 -0.76 2.08
CA ILE A 271 -6.10 -0.86 0.62
C ILE A 271 -6.92 -2.10 0.29
N ALA A 272 -6.55 -3.28 0.80
CA ALA A 272 -7.24 -4.53 0.53
C ALA A 272 -8.70 -4.50 1.02
N ARG A 273 -8.95 -3.92 2.22
CA ARG A 273 -10.30 -3.81 2.79
C ARG A 273 -11.18 -2.80 2.04
N ASP A 274 -10.60 -1.73 1.52
CA ASP A 274 -11.30 -0.71 0.74
C ASP A 274 -11.40 -1.10 -0.75
N GLY A 275 -11.18 -2.37 -1.08
CA GLY A 275 -11.35 -2.89 -2.44
C GLY A 275 -12.73 -2.57 -2.99
N GLU A 276 -12.83 -2.24 -4.28
CA GLU A 276 -14.08 -1.86 -4.94
C GLU A 276 -15.19 -2.88 -4.69
N GLY A 277 -16.26 -2.47 -4.04
CA GLY A 277 -17.39 -3.30 -3.68
C GLY A 277 -17.17 -4.30 -2.52
N ALA A 278 -16.04 -4.23 -1.81
CA ALA A 278 -15.72 -5.14 -0.72
C ALA A 278 -16.59 -4.96 0.53
N ASN A 279 -16.94 -6.07 1.17
CA ASN A 279 -17.69 -6.10 2.41
C ASN A 279 -16.84 -6.53 3.61
N CYS A 280 -15.76 -7.28 3.38
CA CYS A 280 -14.84 -7.73 4.44
C CYS A 280 -13.40 -7.82 3.96
N LEU A 281 -12.46 -7.79 4.92
CA LEU A 281 -11.07 -8.14 4.69
C LEU A 281 -10.92 -9.66 4.74
N LEU A 282 -10.24 -10.23 3.76
CA LEU A 282 -9.76 -11.61 3.77
C LEU A 282 -8.29 -11.61 4.21
N GLU A 283 -7.99 -12.23 5.35
CA GLU A 283 -6.63 -12.41 5.86
C GLU A 283 -6.24 -13.88 5.78
N VAL A 284 -5.24 -14.20 4.98
CA VAL A 284 -4.73 -15.57 4.80
C VAL A 284 -3.34 -15.67 5.40
N LEU A 285 -3.20 -16.49 6.44
CA LEU A 285 -1.92 -16.87 7.03
C LEU A 285 -1.50 -18.24 6.50
N VAL A 286 -0.33 -18.32 5.92
CA VAL A 286 0.36 -19.60 5.65
C VAL A 286 1.51 -19.74 6.62
N GLN A 287 1.59 -20.88 7.30
CA GLN A 287 2.68 -21.21 8.21
C GLN A 287 3.24 -22.61 7.92
N GLY A 288 4.36 -22.95 8.54
CA GLY A 288 5.02 -24.24 8.29
C GLY A 288 5.61 -24.36 6.89
N ALA A 289 5.91 -23.26 6.22
CA ALA A 289 6.56 -23.22 4.90
C ALA A 289 8.07 -23.30 5.02
N LYS A 290 8.74 -23.67 3.92
CA LYS A 290 10.22 -23.76 3.83
C LYS A 290 10.89 -22.39 3.93
N ASN A 291 10.27 -21.37 3.36
CA ASN A 291 10.75 -19.98 3.38
C ASN A 291 9.55 -19.01 3.37
N THR A 292 9.82 -17.75 3.70
CA THR A 292 8.79 -16.71 3.80
C THR A 292 8.17 -16.35 2.45
N ASP A 293 8.93 -16.39 1.37
CA ASP A 293 8.45 -16.04 0.04
C ASP A 293 7.42 -17.07 -0.46
N ASP A 294 7.67 -18.35 -0.25
CA ASP A 294 6.71 -19.42 -0.54
C ASP A 294 5.41 -19.25 0.26
N ALA A 295 5.54 -18.89 1.55
CA ALA A 295 4.39 -18.66 2.40
C ALA A 295 3.53 -17.48 1.91
N ILE A 296 4.16 -16.37 1.56
CA ILE A 296 3.46 -15.19 1.02
C ILE A 296 2.83 -15.51 -0.34
N MET A 297 3.54 -16.23 -1.22
CA MET A 297 3.05 -16.60 -2.54
C MET A 297 1.79 -17.48 -2.45
N LEU A 298 1.80 -18.49 -1.56
CA LEU A 298 0.64 -19.32 -1.27
C LEU A 298 -0.53 -18.51 -0.73
N ALA A 299 -0.28 -17.68 0.29
CA ALA A 299 -1.31 -16.83 0.89
C ALA A 299 -1.92 -15.87 -0.13
N LYS A 300 -1.09 -15.25 -0.98
CA LYS A 300 -1.51 -14.34 -2.04
C LYS A 300 -2.33 -15.05 -3.12
N SER A 301 -1.96 -16.28 -3.51
CA SER A 301 -2.73 -17.09 -4.46
C SER A 301 -4.15 -17.36 -3.95
N ILE A 302 -4.31 -17.67 -2.66
CA ILE A 302 -5.62 -17.87 -2.05
C ILE A 302 -6.42 -16.55 -2.03
N CYS A 303 -5.81 -15.44 -1.62
CA CYS A 303 -6.43 -14.12 -1.60
C CYS A 303 -6.87 -13.65 -2.98
N ASN A 304 -6.14 -14.01 -4.03
CA ASN A 304 -6.41 -13.60 -5.41
C ASN A 304 -7.46 -14.47 -6.13
N SER A 305 -7.78 -15.64 -5.60
CA SER A 305 -8.71 -16.56 -6.24
C SER A 305 -10.14 -16.02 -6.31
N ALA A 306 -10.65 -15.71 -7.48
CA ALA A 306 -12.03 -15.28 -7.69
C ALA A 306 -13.05 -16.26 -7.09
N LEU A 307 -12.78 -17.56 -7.15
CA LEU A 307 -13.65 -18.60 -6.57
C LEU A 307 -13.64 -18.56 -5.03
N VAL A 308 -12.49 -18.30 -4.39
CA VAL A 308 -12.42 -18.11 -2.94
C VAL A 308 -13.14 -16.84 -2.55
N LYS A 309 -12.86 -15.72 -3.22
CA LYS A 309 -13.46 -14.41 -2.93
C LYS A 309 -14.98 -14.41 -3.05
N THR A 310 -15.52 -15.08 -4.08
CA THR A 310 -16.99 -15.23 -4.27
C THR A 310 -17.60 -16.20 -3.24
N ALA A 311 -16.90 -17.24 -2.81
CA ALA A 311 -17.37 -18.11 -1.73
C ALA A 311 -17.46 -17.33 -0.41
N ILE A 312 -16.45 -16.51 -0.07
CA ILE A 312 -16.51 -15.64 1.11
C ILE A 312 -17.68 -14.67 1.03
N HIS A 313 -17.89 -14.03 -0.15
CA HIS A 313 -19.04 -13.14 -0.38
C HIS A 313 -20.38 -13.85 -0.14
N GLY A 314 -20.52 -15.08 -0.63
CA GLY A 314 -21.70 -15.92 -0.44
C GLY A 314 -21.80 -16.55 0.95
N CYS A 315 -20.85 -16.30 1.83
CA CYS A 315 -20.73 -16.94 3.15
C CYS A 315 -20.67 -18.48 3.07
N ASP A 316 -20.13 -19.00 1.96
CA ASP A 316 -19.94 -20.43 1.72
C ASP A 316 -18.57 -20.89 2.27
N PRO A 317 -18.50 -21.83 3.24
CA PRO A 317 -17.24 -22.35 3.77
C PRO A 317 -16.54 -23.31 2.81
N ASN A 318 -16.31 -22.88 1.57
CA ASN A 318 -15.83 -23.70 0.47
C ASN A 318 -14.31 -23.96 0.57
N TRP A 319 -13.93 -24.84 1.47
CA TRP A 319 -12.53 -25.22 1.69
C TRP A 319 -11.87 -25.83 0.44
N GLY A 320 -12.63 -26.50 -0.42
CA GLY A 320 -12.11 -27.06 -1.66
C GLY A 320 -11.54 -25.99 -2.60
N ARG A 321 -12.20 -24.81 -2.70
CA ARG A 321 -11.69 -23.66 -3.46
C ARG A 321 -10.40 -23.10 -2.86
N ILE A 322 -10.27 -23.10 -1.53
CA ILE A 322 -9.06 -22.63 -0.83
C ILE A 322 -7.87 -23.53 -1.18
N ILE A 323 -8.04 -24.86 -1.08
CA ILE A 323 -6.98 -25.81 -1.40
C ILE A 323 -6.64 -25.80 -2.89
N SER A 324 -7.64 -25.68 -3.76
CA SER A 324 -7.42 -25.53 -5.20
C SER A 324 -6.59 -24.27 -5.53
N ALA A 325 -6.91 -23.15 -4.89
CA ALA A 325 -6.15 -21.91 -5.06
C ALA A 325 -4.71 -22.05 -4.54
N ALA A 326 -4.49 -22.71 -3.40
CA ALA A 326 -3.17 -23.02 -2.90
C ALA A 326 -2.37 -23.87 -3.88
N GLY A 327 -3.00 -24.91 -4.48
CA GLY A 327 -2.38 -25.78 -5.48
C GLY A 327 -1.95 -25.04 -6.76
N ASN A 328 -2.61 -23.93 -7.10
CA ASN A 328 -2.29 -23.10 -8.25
C ASN A 328 -1.18 -22.06 -7.98
N SER A 329 -0.66 -21.99 -6.77
CA SER A 329 0.35 -20.99 -6.38
C SER A 329 1.73 -21.18 -7.04
N GLY A 330 2.00 -22.35 -7.60
CA GLY A 330 3.33 -22.74 -8.07
C GLY A 330 4.28 -23.23 -6.96
N VAL A 331 3.92 -23.09 -5.70
CA VAL A 331 4.70 -23.59 -4.55
C VAL A 331 4.41 -25.08 -4.35
N LYS A 332 5.46 -25.86 -4.17
CA LYS A 332 5.33 -27.31 -3.91
C LYS A 332 5.12 -27.59 -2.43
N PHE A 333 4.05 -28.28 -2.10
CA PHE A 333 3.75 -28.79 -0.76
C PHE A 333 3.09 -30.16 -0.84
N ASN A 334 3.07 -30.90 0.27
CA ASN A 334 2.42 -32.22 0.35
C ASN A 334 1.04 -32.04 0.97
N LEU A 335 -0.01 -32.33 0.21
CA LEU A 335 -1.39 -32.19 0.69
C LEU A 335 -1.69 -33.04 1.93
N ASN A 336 -1.02 -34.20 2.09
CA ASN A 336 -1.24 -35.09 3.23
C ASN A 336 -0.74 -34.54 4.58
N ASP A 337 0.04 -33.47 4.55
CA ASP A 337 0.59 -32.82 5.75
C ASP A 337 -0.16 -31.50 6.08
N VAL A 338 -1.15 -31.12 5.27
CA VAL A 338 -1.79 -29.80 5.36
C VAL A 338 -2.88 -29.77 6.41
N ASP A 339 -2.84 -28.75 7.29
CA ASP A 339 -3.97 -28.36 8.13
C ASP A 339 -4.60 -27.08 7.59
N LEU A 340 -5.93 -27.01 7.56
CA LEU A 340 -6.67 -25.83 7.12
C LEU A 340 -7.67 -25.39 8.19
N TYR A 341 -7.67 -24.09 8.46
CA TYR A 341 -8.61 -23.45 9.39
C TYR A 341 -9.36 -22.30 8.72
N ILE A 342 -10.64 -22.17 9.00
CA ILE A 342 -11.45 -20.98 8.69
C ILE A 342 -11.97 -20.43 10.03
N GLY A 343 -11.52 -19.25 10.42
CA GLY A 343 -11.69 -18.75 11.78
C GLY A 343 -11.06 -19.71 12.78
N ASN A 344 -11.86 -20.20 13.73
CA ASN A 344 -11.42 -21.19 14.74
C ASN A 344 -11.73 -22.64 14.36
N ALA A 345 -12.39 -22.88 13.22
CA ALA A 345 -12.77 -24.23 12.81
C ALA A 345 -11.64 -24.89 12.02
N GLN A 346 -11.14 -26.02 12.50
CA GLN A 346 -10.21 -26.87 11.76
C GLN A 346 -10.99 -27.69 10.74
N ILE A 347 -10.74 -27.42 9.47
CA ILE A 347 -11.44 -28.05 8.33
C ILE A 347 -10.69 -29.28 7.83
N LEU A 348 -9.35 -29.13 7.68
CA LEU A 348 -8.46 -30.25 7.34
C LEU A 348 -7.46 -30.47 8.46
N GLU A 349 -7.16 -31.73 8.72
CA GLU A 349 -6.09 -32.20 9.59
C GLU A 349 -5.27 -33.25 8.85
N ASN A 350 -3.97 -33.01 8.67
CA ASN A 350 -3.09 -33.89 7.88
C ASN A 350 -3.70 -34.28 6.52
N GLY A 351 -4.22 -33.29 5.79
CA GLY A 351 -4.82 -33.44 4.46
C GLY A 351 -6.19 -34.13 4.41
N LYS A 352 -6.71 -34.54 5.54
CA LYS A 352 -8.01 -35.24 5.64
C LYS A 352 -9.10 -34.31 6.18
N LEU A 353 -10.31 -34.46 5.65
CA LEU A 353 -11.46 -33.70 6.13
C LEU A 353 -11.74 -34.05 7.60
N ASN A 354 -11.70 -33.03 8.45
CA ASN A 354 -12.02 -33.17 9.86
C ASN A 354 -13.54 -33.07 10.07
N LYS A 355 -14.02 -33.55 11.23
CA LYS A 355 -15.41 -33.38 11.59
C LYS A 355 -15.63 -31.96 12.13
N TYR A 356 -16.26 -31.11 11.34
CA TYR A 356 -16.63 -29.75 11.71
C TYR A 356 -18.11 -29.47 11.40
N ASP A 357 -18.64 -28.40 11.96
CA ASP A 357 -20.01 -27.92 11.72
C ASP A 357 -19.97 -26.82 10.63
N PRO A 358 -20.43 -27.11 9.38
CA PRO A 358 -20.43 -26.12 8.31
C PRO A 358 -21.27 -24.87 8.63
N GLN A 359 -22.37 -25.02 9.41
CA GLN A 359 -23.21 -23.89 9.76
C GLN A 359 -22.47 -22.88 10.65
N LYS A 360 -21.66 -23.37 11.61
CA LYS A 360 -20.84 -22.49 12.46
C LYS A 360 -19.83 -21.69 11.65
N VAL A 361 -19.23 -22.29 10.61
CA VAL A 361 -18.30 -21.57 9.71
C VAL A 361 -19.04 -20.54 8.88
N THR A 362 -20.21 -20.90 8.33
CA THR A 362 -21.10 -19.94 7.63
C THR A 362 -21.46 -18.76 8.54
N ASP A 363 -21.86 -19.02 9.78
CA ASP A 363 -22.23 -17.97 10.75
C ASP A 363 -21.03 -17.09 11.13
N TYR A 364 -19.84 -17.69 11.24
CA TYR A 364 -18.59 -16.93 11.42
C TYR A 364 -18.38 -15.97 10.26
N ILE A 365 -18.41 -16.42 8.99
CA ILE A 365 -18.21 -15.56 7.82
C ILE A 365 -19.29 -14.46 7.77
N LYS A 366 -20.58 -14.81 7.98
CA LYS A 366 -21.68 -13.84 8.04
C LYS A 366 -21.47 -12.77 9.09
N SER A 367 -20.92 -13.14 10.25
CA SER A 367 -20.62 -12.17 11.32
C SER A 367 -19.56 -11.16 10.89
N ARG A 368 -18.56 -11.60 10.11
CA ARG A 368 -17.48 -10.74 9.59
C ARG A 368 -18.00 -9.78 8.53
N MET A 369 -18.89 -10.23 7.64
CA MET A 369 -19.51 -9.37 6.61
C MET A 369 -20.33 -8.20 7.20
N LYS A 370 -20.69 -8.27 8.48
CA LYS A 370 -21.41 -7.21 9.22
C LYS A 370 -20.53 -6.51 10.26
N GLY A 371 -19.26 -6.83 10.28
CA GLY A 371 -18.30 -6.32 11.24
C GLY A 371 -17.95 -4.84 11.02
N ARG A 372 -17.33 -4.24 12.02
CA ARG A 372 -16.79 -2.88 11.94
C ARG A 372 -15.49 -2.90 11.17
N TYR A 373 -15.31 -1.89 10.32
CA TYR A 373 -14.17 -1.72 9.43
C TYR A 373 -12.82 -1.95 10.12
N LEU A 374 -12.06 -2.95 9.67
CA LEU A 374 -10.75 -3.39 10.19
C LEU A 374 -10.69 -3.70 11.71
N VAL A 375 -11.84 -3.90 12.34
CA VAL A 375 -11.93 -4.29 13.75
C VAL A 375 -12.39 -5.73 13.88
N ASP A 376 -13.57 -6.04 13.34
CA ASP A 376 -14.19 -7.36 13.45
C ASP A 376 -14.78 -7.85 12.10
N ASP A 377 -14.50 -7.16 10.99
CA ASP A 377 -14.88 -7.54 9.63
C ASP A 377 -13.77 -8.32 8.87
N ILE A 378 -12.95 -9.08 9.60
CA ILE A 378 -11.83 -9.84 9.06
C ILE A 378 -12.17 -11.33 9.02
N VAL A 379 -12.26 -11.91 7.82
CA VAL A 379 -12.33 -13.35 7.62
C VAL A 379 -10.90 -13.91 7.61
N LYS A 380 -10.59 -14.76 8.59
CA LYS A 380 -9.26 -15.38 8.72
C LYS A 380 -9.26 -16.79 8.17
N ILE A 381 -8.29 -17.07 7.32
CA ILE A 381 -7.95 -18.41 6.84
C ILE A 381 -6.51 -18.70 7.27
N MET A 382 -6.26 -19.88 7.81
CA MET A 382 -4.91 -20.34 8.12
C MET A 382 -4.65 -21.68 7.43
N LEU A 383 -3.56 -21.74 6.67
CA LEU A 383 -3.04 -22.94 6.05
C LEU A 383 -1.68 -23.28 6.68
N ASN A 384 -1.58 -24.44 7.35
CA ASN A 384 -0.33 -24.92 7.89
C ASN A 384 0.19 -26.06 7.01
N LEU A 385 1.41 -25.90 6.50
CA LEU A 385 2.05 -26.88 5.59
C LEU A 385 2.82 -27.96 6.33
N ASN A 386 3.10 -27.79 7.63
CA ASN A 386 3.86 -28.71 8.47
C ASN A 386 5.21 -29.16 7.87
N SER A 387 5.84 -28.35 7.01
CA SER A 387 7.05 -28.69 6.26
C SER A 387 8.25 -27.78 6.52
N GLY A 388 8.10 -26.79 7.43
CA GLY A 388 9.14 -25.83 7.81
C GLY A 388 8.67 -24.92 8.95
N GLU A 389 9.40 -23.82 9.19
CA GLU A 389 9.13 -22.88 10.28
C GLU A 389 8.72 -21.49 9.80
N SER A 390 8.81 -21.25 8.49
CA SER A 390 8.50 -19.93 7.93
C SER A 390 7.00 -19.69 7.83
N LYS A 391 6.64 -18.40 7.90
CA LYS A 391 5.26 -17.95 7.77
C LYS A 391 5.16 -16.71 6.88
N GLY A 392 4.00 -16.54 6.27
CA GLY A 392 3.66 -15.36 5.48
C GLY A 392 2.16 -15.08 5.53
N THR A 393 1.79 -13.82 5.45
CA THR A 393 0.40 -13.39 5.45
C THR A 393 0.12 -12.59 4.19
N ALA A 394 -1.05 -12.78 3.60
CA ALA A 394 -1.57 -11.94 2.53
C ALA A 394 -2.98 -11.46 2.86
N TRP A 395 -3.38 -10.35 2.26
CA TRP A 395 -4.69 -9.76 2.43
C TRP A 395 -5.38 -9.54 1.10
N GLY A 396 -6.68 -9.76 1.11
CA GLY A 396 -7.59 -9.49 0.01
C GLY A 396 -8.93 -9.03 0.53
N CYS A 397 -9.95 -9.05 -0.33
CA CYS A 397 -11.33 -8.80 0.05
C CYS A 397 -12.24 -9.83 -0.62
N ASP A 398 -13.51 -9.89 -0.23
CA ASP A 398 -14.52 -10.64 -0.96
C ASP A 398 -14.76 -10.04 -2.37
N LEU A 399 -15.37 -10.80 -3.26
CA LEU A 399 -15.75 -10.35 -4.60
C LEU A 399 -17.28 -10.31 -4.70
N SER A 400 -17.83 -9.10 -4.64
CA SER A 400 -19.26 -8.85 -4.67
C SER A 400 -19.77 -8.51 -6.08
N LYS A 401 -21.09 -8.50 -6.27
CA LYS A 401 -21.74 -7.98 -7.48
C LYS A 401 -21.41 -6.49 -7.72
N LYS A 402 -21.18 -5.74 -6.62
CA LYS A 402 -20.86 -4.31 -6.67
C LYS A 402 -19.54 -4.03 -7.39
N TYR A 403 -18.56 -4.95 -7.32
CA TYR A 403 -17.32 -4.83 -8.09
C TYR A 403 -17.62 -4.73 -9.60
N VAL A 404 -18.49 -5.61 -10.11
CA VAL A 404 -18.87 -5.61 -11.55
C VAL A 404 -19.63 -4.33 -11.90
N GLU A 405 -20.58 -3.91 -11.08
CA GLU A 405 -21.33 -2.67 -11.28
C GLU A 405 -20.40 -1.45 -11.39
N ILE A 406 -19.49 -1.28 -10.42
CA ILE A 406 -18.52 -0.17 -10.40
C ILE A 406 -17.69 -0.16 -11.68
N ASN A 407 -17.10 -1.32 -12.05
CA ASN A 407 -16.16 -1.39 -13.17
C ASN A 407 -16.82 -1.40 -14.55
N SER A 408 -18.12 -1.74 -14.64
CA SER A 408 -18.88 -1.64 -15.91
C SER A 408 -19.36 -0.20 -16.20
N GLU A 409 -19.50 0.63 -15.18
CA GLU A 409 -19.95 2.02 -15.29
C GLU A 409 -18.79 3.03 -15.27
N TYR A 410 -17.63 2.63 -14.79
CA TYR A 410 -16.44 3.46 -14.67
C TYR A 410 -15.67 3.49 -15.98
N THR A 411 -15.65 4.66 -16.64
CA THR A 411 -14.77 4.89 -17.80
C THR A 411 -13.41 5.37 -17.28
N THR A 412 -12.47 4.47 -17.24
CA THR A 412 -11.08 4.82 -16.91
C THR A 412 -10.34 5.35 -18.11
#